data_7ca607987584f8d876322d0f5c6666aa
#
_entry.id   7ca607987584f8d876322d0f5c6666aa
#
_cell.length_a   1.000
_cell.length_b   1.000
_cell.length_c   1.000
_cell.angle_alpha   90.00
_cell.angle_beta   90.00
_cell.angle_gamma   90.00
#
_symmetry.space_group_name_H-M   'P 1'
#
loop_
_entity.id
_entity.type
_entity.pdbx_description
1 polymer ?
#
loop_
_entity_poly.entity_id
_entity_poly.type
_entity_poly.pdbx_seq_one_letter_code
_entity_poly.pdbx_strand_id
1 'polypeptide(L)'
;MGTYEAEDFKFTDSAVRFIEETDALAIAHLFKQNYGEGYIDPEVYDGKWVKRCVYNDNLIGLVIEEEKKVMATATLALDYGDYNDQIAEMGRFAVSPEHQGRGLGRRLNKALLEVAGDTIDFLFGTARTTHKHIQSLSERCDFSAVGFLPQYYQVQGKRESLIYYATLLGNGRELRSDKTPQIIPEIAPLAQHVLSEMELPVAVNVVEECLPYPVDGTFTINLLDRTALGKLARIKNGQLKPLIFGNVSLEQGVLYIRRRDAKYLVATDEDKNPMGAIGYQVDRKNQIIRGIELMGQNNQLRGFLCEAFLREAEKLGAKGIEVNISAYDARLQQTFYNYGFRPIVYAPAMVFHGNRRLDVIKMLKLNVPYDPGEMELTDPARKTVSIVEEGIKLNFKGASKSNRNSFIPMPR
;
A
#
# COMPACT_ATOMS: atom_id res chain seq x y z
N MET A 1 23.49 -7.30 -4.65
CA MET A 1 22.93 -7.82 -3.38
C MET A 1 23.54 -9.19 -3.19
N GLY A 2 24.20 -9.40 -2.04
CA GLY A 2 24.69 -10.73 -1.72
C GLY A 2 23.52 -11.68 -1.62
N THR A 3 23.56 -12.77 -2.34
CA THR A 3 22.72 -13.92 -2.10
C THR A 3 22.84 -14.23 -0.61
N TYR A 4 21.77 -14.08 0.16
CA TYR A 4 21.70 -14.70 1.46
C TYR A 4 21.79 -16.20 1.19
N GLU A 5 22.97 -16.78 1.49
CA GLU A 5 23.07 -18.21 1.57
C GLU A 5 22.26 -18.57 2.82
N ALA A 6 21.06 -19.07 2.61
CA ALA A 6 20.13 -19.44 3.69
C ALA A 6 20.77 -20.46 4.66
N GLU A 7 21.82 -21.15 4.22
CA GLU A 7 22.59 -22.12 4.98
C GLU A 7 23.39 -21.50 6.14
N ASP A 8 23.77 -20.21 6.05
CA ASP A 8 24.58 -19.53 7.08
C ASP A 8 23.77 -18.71 8.09
N PHE A 9 22.47 -18.45 7.82
CA PHE A 9 21.65 -17.65 8.72
C PHE A 9 21.19 -18.49 9.93
N LYS A 10 21.58 -18.08 11.13
CA LYS A 10 21.21 -18.75 12.39
C LYS A 10 20.15 -17.94 13.13
N PHE A 11 18.95 -18.49 13.20
CA PHE A 11 17.89 -17.91 14.02
C PHE A 11 18.23 -18.04 15.53
N THR A 12 17.87 -17.03 16.29
CA THR A 12 17.92 -17.08 17.76
C THR A 12 17.02 -18.21 18.30
N ASP A 13 15.89 -18.45 17.63
CA ASP A 13 14.98 -19.55 17.95
C ASP A 13 15.29 -20.77 17.08
N SER A 14 15.86 -21.81 17.68
CA SER A 14 16.30 -23.04 16.98
C SER A 14 15.18 -23.86 16.34
N ALA A 15 13.90 -23.60 16.67
CA ALA A 15 12.76 -24.26 16.03
C ALA A 15 12.29 -23.52 14.76
N VAL A 16 12.84 -22.32 14.49
CA VAL A 16 12.55 -21.56 13.28
C VAL A 16 13.56 -21.94 12.20
N ARG A 17 13.05 -22.12 10.99
CA ARG A 17 13.86 -22.27 9.78
C ARG A 17 13.18 -21.67 8.57
N PHE A 18 13.93 -21.50 7.49
CA PHE A 18 13.37 -21.15 6.21
C PHE A 18 12.45 -22.25 5.67
N ILE A 19 11.48 -21.86 4.84
CA ILE A 19 10.60 -22.77 4.12
C ILE A 19 11.42 -23.60 3.13
N GLU A 20 11.13 -24.90 3.07
CA GLU A 20 11.62 -25.85 2.05
C GLU A 20 10.51 -26.26 1.10
N GLU A 21 10.84 -26.79 -0.08
CA GLU A 21 9.82 -27.30 -1.04
C GLU A 21 8.94 -28.39 -0.43
N THR A 22 9.49 -29.20 0.47
CA THR A 22 8.81 -30.29 1.17
C THR A 22 7.70 -29.81 2.10
N ASP A 23 7.71 -28.54 2.51
CA ASP A 23 6.70 -27.95 3.40
C ASP A 23 5.38 -27.61 2.70
N ALA A 24 5.33 -27.68 1.38
CA ALA A 24 4.19 -27.20 0.58
C ALA A 24 2.83 -27.74 1.06
N LEU A 25 2.74 -29.05 1.33
CA LEU A 25 1.50 -29.67 1.81
C LEU A 25 1.16 -29.25 3.23
N ALA A 26 2.14 -29.17 4.11
CA ALA A 26 1.95 -28.76 5.50
C ALA A 26 1.47 -27.31 5.60
N ILE A 27 2.07 -26.40 4.81
CA ILE A 27 1.68 -24.98 4.74
C ILE A 27 0.26 -24.84 4.20
N ALA A 28 -0.06 -25.48 3.07
CA ALA A 28 -1.41 -25.46 2.51
C ALA A 28 -2.45 -26.00 3.52
N HIS A 29 -2.10 -27.03 4.28
CA HIS A 29 -2.95 -27.57 5.33
C HIS A 29 -3.18 -26.59 6.47
N LEU A 30 -2.13 -25.91 6.95
CA LEU A 30 -2.24 -24.85 7.98
C LEU A 30 -3.20 -23.74 7.56
N PHE A 31 -3.11 -23.27 6.31
CA PHE A 31 -4.02 -22.23 5.80
C PHE A 31 -5.45 -22.75 5.69
N LYS A 32 -5.66 -24.00 5.23
CA LYS A 32 -6.98 -24.62 5.16
C LYS A 32 -7.62 -24.80 6.53
N GLN A 33 -6.85 -25.20 7.54
CA GLN A 33 -7.34 -25.33 8.92
C GLN A 33 -7.80 -24.00 9.52
N ASN A 34 -7.10 -22.90 9.21
CA ASN A 34 -7.40 -21.58 9.78
C ASN A 34 -8.46 -20.80 8.99
N TYR A 35 -8.48 -20.94 7.66
CA TYR A 35 -9.22 -20.05 6.76
C TYR A 35 -10.14 -20.79 5.77
N GLY A 36 -10.18 -22.12 5.80
CA GLY A 36 -10.84 -22.92 4.76
C GLY A 36 -10.22 -22.66 3.39
N GLU A 37 -11.03 -22.47 2.36
CA GLU A 37 -10.58 -22.06 1.02
C GLU A 37 -10.65 -20.53 0.80
N GLY A 38 -10.92 -19.77 1.85
CA GLY A 38 -11.23 -18.32 1.79
C GLY A 38 -10.07 -17.40 2.17
N TYR A 39 -8.82 -17.86 2.20
CA TYR A 39 -7.71 -16.95 2.47
C TYR A 39 -7.54 -15.91 1.35
N ILE A 40 -7.17 -14.70 1.74
CA ILE A 40 -7.05 -13.57 0.79
C ILE A 40 -6.01 -13.81 -0.31
N ASP A 41 -4.93 -14.52 -0.02
CA ASP A 41 -3.93 -14.90 -1.00
C ASP A 41 -4.07 -16.40 -1.34
N PRO A 42 -4.88 -16.78 -2.31
CA PRO A 42 -5.16 -18.20 -2.62
C PRO A 42 -3.91 -18.94 -3.11
N GLU A 43 -2.86 -18.22 -3.47
CA GLU A 43 -1.57 -18.79 -3.87
C GLU A 43 -0.95 -19.69 -2.79
N VAL A 44 -1.24 -19.43 -1.49
CA VAL A 44 -0.71 -20.22 -0.37
C VAL A 44 -1.16 -21.69 -0.39
N TYR A 45 -2.20 -22.02 -1.16
CA TYR A 45 -2.66 -23.39 -1.37
C TYR A 45 -1.95 -24.09 -2.52
N ASP A 46 -1.14 -23.38 -3.31
CA ASP A 46 -0.39 -23.92 -4.45
C ASP A 46 1.09 -24.15 -4.09
N GLY A 47 1.60 -25.35 -4.30
CA GLY A 47 3.02 -25.65 -4.10
C GLY A 47 3.97 -24.76 -4.88
N LYS A 48 3.51 -24.12 -5.96
CA LYS A 48 4.30 -23.10 -6.69
C LYS A 48 4.60 -21.85 -5.85
N TRP A 49 3.73 -21.52 -4.91
CA TRP A 49 3.97 -20.44 -3.98
C TRP A 49 5.14 -20.76 -3.04
N VAL A 50 5.18 -21.98 -2.51
CA VAL A 50 6.30 -22.46 -1.69
C VAL A 50 7.62 -22.40 -2.46
N LYS A 51 7.62 -22.84 -3.74
CA LYS A 51 8.79 -22.67 -4.62
C LYS A 51 9.24 -21.21 -4.75
N ARG A 52 8.30 -20.27 -4.82
CA ARG A 52 8.64 -18.82 -4.84
C ARG A 52 9.30 -18.39 -3.54
N CYS A 53 8.88 -18.89 -2.39
CA CYS A 53 9.55 -18.61 -1.12
C CYS A 53 10.97 -19.18 -1.04
N VAL A 54 11.22 -20.34 -1.69
CA VAL A 54 12.54 -20.99 -1.66
C VAL A 54 13.52 -20.37 -2.68
N TYR A 55 13.03 -20.03 -3.88
CA TYR A 55 13.91 -19.68 -5.00
C TYR A 55 13.78 -18.21 -5.45
N ASN A 56 13.05 -17.38 -4.73
CA ASN A 56 12.86 -15.99 -5.10
C ASN A 56 13.25 -15.07 -3.95
N ASP A 57 14.29 -14.30 -4.14
CA ASP A 57 14.82 -13.34 -3.15
C ASP A 57 13.80 -12.28 -2.69
N ASN A 58 12.67 -12.13 -3.40
CA ASN A 58 11.63 -11.15 -3.06
C ASN A 58 10.55 -11.69 -2.11
N LEU A 59 10.60 -12.96 -1.74
CA LEU A 59 9.63 -13.56 -0.83
C LEU A 59 10.32 -14.55 0.09
N ILE A 60 10.49 -14.16 1.34
CA ILE A 60 11.12 -14.98 2.38
C ILE A 60 10.01 -15.64 3.20
N GLY A 61 10.05 -16.95 3.31
CA GLY A 61 9.11 -17.72 4.11
C GLY A 61 9.81 -18.43 5.26
N LEU A 62 9.17 -18.39 6.44
CA LEU A 62 9.63 -19.08 7.63
C LEU A 62 8.59 -20.06 8.15
N VAL A 63 9.07 -21.13 8.76
CA VAL A 63 8.24 -22.07 9.51
C VAL A 63 8.81 -22.28 10.92
N ILE A 64 7.93 -22.66 11.85
CA ILE A 64 8.32 -23.28 13.12
C ILE A 64 8.06 -24.76 12.98
N GLU A 65 9.09 -25.56 13.18
CA GLU A 65 9.03 -27.01 13.17
C GLU A 65 9.27 -27.57 14.58
N GLU A 66 8.36 -28.41 15.07
CA GLU A 66 8.53 -29.17 16.31
C GLU A 66 8.21 -30.64 15.98
N GLU A 67 9.04 -31.57 16.43
CA GLU A 67 8.88 -33.02 16.21
C GLU A 67 8.63 -33.38 14.72
N LYS A 68 9.36 -32.75 13.81
CA LYS A 68 9.21 -32.94 12.34
C LYS A 68 7.85 -32.52 11.78
N LYS A 69 7.12 -31.66 12.48
CA LYS A 69 5.83 -31.11 12.02
C LYS A 69 5.92 -29.61 11.93
N VAL A 70 5.42 -29.04 10.84
CA VAL A 70 5.28 -27.60 10.67
C VAL A 70 4.07 -27.12 11.49
N MET A 71 4.35 -26.34 12.53
CA MET A 71 3.33 -25.82 13.46
C MET A 71 2.82 -24.43 13.10
N ALA A 72 3.66 -23.64 12.45
CA ALA A 72 3.33 -22.28 12.07
C ALA A 72 4.15 -21.82 10.87
N THR A 73 3.64 -20.86 10.13
CA THR A 73 4.34 -20.21 9.02
C THR A 73 4.04 -18.72 8.96
N ALA A 74 4.96 -17.93 8.41
CA ALA A 74 4.80 -16.52 8.09
C ALA A 74 5.76 -16.12 6.98
N THR A 75 5.53 -14.96 6.35
CA THR A 75 6.38 -14.48 5.26
C THR A 75 6.73 -13.01 5.38
N LEU A 76 7.85 -12.66 4.73
CA LEU A 76 8.30 -11.31 4.45
C LEU A 76 8.38 -11.12 2.93
N ALA A 77 7.59 -10.22 2.38
CA ALA A 77 7.61 -9.89 0.96
C ALA A 77 8.35 -8.57 0.74
N LEU A 78 9.35 -8.57 -0.15
CA LEU A 78 10.31 -7.49 -0.36
C LEU A 78 10.06 -6.67 -1.64
N ASP A 79 9.02 -6.96 -2.41
CA ASP A 79 8.80 -6.38 -3.72
C ASP A 79 7.86 -5.15 -3.73
N TYR A 80 7.83 -4.40 -2.63
CA TYR A 80 6.96 -3.22 -2.46
C TYR A 80 7.63 -1.88 -2.73
N GLY A 81 8.96 -1.84 -2.69
CA GLY A 81 9.72 -0.62 -2.94
C GLY A 81 10.23 -0.51 -4.38
N ASP A 82 10.92 0.57 -4.64
CA ASP A 82 11.74 0.77 -5.82
C ASP A 82 13.04 -0.06 -5.70
N TYR A 83 13.78 -0.26 -6.77
CA TYR A 83 15.03 -1.06 -6.77
C TYR A 83 16.01 -0.68 -5.63
N ASN A 84 16.01 0.58 -5.25
CA ASN A 84 16.84 1.10 -4.16
C ASN A 84 16.07 1.33 -2.85
N ASP A 85 14.83 0.88 -2.75
CA ASP A 85 13.99 1.13 -1.59
C ASP A 85 13.67 -0.18 -0.86
N GLN A 86 14.04 -0.24 0.39
CA GLN A 86 13.89 -1.40 1.24
C GLN A 86 12.56 -1.33 2.00
N ILE A 87 11.47 -1.58 1.28
CA ILE A 87 10.12 -1.71 1.84
C ILE A 87 9.72 -3.18 1.83
N ALA A 88 9.19 -3.67 2.95
CA ALA A 88 8.71 -5.03 3.04
C ALA A 88 7.31 -5.12 3.66
N GLU A 89 6.55 -6.15 3.25
CA GLU A 89 5.31 -6.57 3.89
C GLU A 89 5.54 -7.83 4.71
N MET A 90 5.20 -7.78 5.99
CA MET A 90 5.10 -8.94 6.86
C MET A 90 3.66 -9.47 6.85
N GLY A 91 3.49 -10.75 6.57
CA GLY A 91 2.15 -11.30 6.47
C GLY A 91 2.09 -12.81 6.35
N ARG A 92 0.93 -13.30 5.92
CA ARG A 92 0.65 -14.72 5.67
C ARG A 92 0.93 -15.61 6.87
N PHE A 93 0.51 -15.12 8.06
CA PHE A 93 0.61 -15.90 9.29
C PHE A 93 -0.44 -17.00 9.34
N ALA A 94 0.00 -18.21 9.61
CA ALA A 94 -0.87 -19.33 9.94
C ALA A 94 -0.24 -20.16 11.06
N VAL A 95 -1.02 -20.44 12.12
CA VAL A 95 -0.61 -21.24 13.26
C VAL A 95 -1.60 -22.39 13.41
N SER A 96 -1.10 -23.61 13.59
CA SER A 96 -1.94 -24.79 13.84
C SER A 96 -2.97 -24.49 14.95
N PRO A 97 -4.27 -24.73 14.72
CA PRO A 97 -5.31 -24.43 15.71
C PRO A 97 -5.03 -25.06 17.09
N GLU A 98 -4.47 -26.27 17.11
CA GLU A 98 -4.14 -27.00 18.34
C GLU A 98 -2.99 -26.34 19.13
N HIS A 99 -2.22 -25.45 18.49
CA HIS A 99 -1.03 -24.82 19.06
C HIS A 99 -1.17 -23.30 19.18
N GLN A 100 -2.35 -22.75 18.93
CA GLN A 100 -2.67 -21.35 19.17
C GLN A 100 -2.53 -21.02 20.67
N GLY A 101 -2.22 -19.75 20.97
CA GLY A 101 -1.98 -19.31 22.36
C GLY A 101 -0.57 -19.64 22.90
N ARG A 102 0.24 -20.49 22.24
CA ARG A 102 1.61 -20.84 22.64
C ARG A 102 2.67 -19.79 22.25
N GLY A 103 2.29 -18.69 21.65
CA GLY A 103 3.20 -17.61 21.24
C GLY A 103 3.93 -17.85 19.91
N LEU A 104 3.56 -18.87 19.12
CA LEU A 104 4.24 -19.22 17.86
C LEU A 104 4.22 -18.05 16.85
N GLY A 105 3.13 -17.31 16.74
CA GLY A 105 3.06 -16.12 15.89
C GLY A 105 4.07 -15.04 16.29
N ARG A 106 4.30 -14.84 17.61
CA ARG A 106 5.31 -13.89 18.11
C ARG A 106 6.74 -14.38 17.83
N ARG A 107 6.99 -15.67 17.93
CA ARG A 107 8.29 -16.27 17.59
C ARG A 107 8.62 -16.06 16.11
N LEU A 108 7.65 -16.33 15.21
CA LEU A 108 7.80 -16.06 13.78
C LEU A 108 8.00 -14.57 13.48
N ASN A 109 7.22 -13.69 14.12
CA ASN A 109 7.40 -12.25 13.94
C ASN A 109 8.81 -11.80 14.29
N LYS A 110 9.34 -12.24 15.45
CA LYS A 110 10.72 -11.95 15.85
C LYS A 110 11.73 -12.47 14.84
N ALA A 111 11.57 -13.70 14.36
CA ALA A 111 12.47 -14.28 13.38
C ALA A 111 12.42 -13.55 12.03
N LEU A 112 11.24 -13.07 11.58
CA LEU A 112 11.13 -12.22 10.39
C LEU A 112 11.82 -10.87 10.59
N LEU A 113 11.78 -10.30 11.81
CA LEU A 113 12.53 -9.08 12.14
C LEU A 113 14.04 -9.34 12.16
N GLU A 114 14.50 -10.51 12.63
CA GLU A 114 15.91 -10.92 12.55
C GLU A 114 16.38 -11.00 11.07
N VAL A 115 15.54 -11.57 10.18
CA VAL A 115 15.83 -11.62 8.74
C VAL A 115 15.78 -10.25 8.09
N ALA A 116 14.81 -9.41 8.45
CA ALA A 116 14.73 -8.04 7.96
C ALA A 116 16.00 -7.24 8.31
N GLY A 117 16.52 -7.44 9.52
CA GLY A 117 17.76 -6.83 10.00
C GLY A 117 17.81 -5.32 9.72
N ASP A 118 19.02 -4.85 9.38
CA ASP A 118 19.26 -3.46 9.02
C ASP A 118 19.00 -3.14 7.54
N THR A 119 18.51 -4.13 6.75
CA THR A 119 18.30 -3.95 5.30
C THR A 119 16.92 -3.39 4.97
N ILE A 120 15.96 -3.53 5.87
CA ILE A 120 14.59 -3.02 5.67
C ILE A 120 14.42 -1.77 6.51
N ASP A 121 14.07 -0.66 5.86
CA ASP A 121 13.84 0.62 6.54
C ASP A 121 12.36 0.84 6.90
N PHE A 122 11.45 0.35 6.06
CA PHE A 122 10.00 0.46 6.28
C PHE A 122 9.35 -0.91 6.17
N LEU A 123 8.80 -1.37 7.28
CA LEU A 123 8.10 -2.65 7.36
C LEU A 123 6.63 -2.41 7.69
N PHE A 124 5.74 -3.05 6.93
CA PHE A 124 4.31 -2.94 7.16
C PHE A 124 3.61 -4.29 7.14
N GLY A 125 2.38 -4.30 7.61
CA GLY A 125 1.48 -5.43 7.52
C GLY A 125 0.02 -4.99 7.68
N THR A 126 -0.90 -5.86 7.37
CA THR A 126 -2.31 -5.59 7.55
C THR A 126 -2.97 -6.61 8.48
N ALA A 127 -3.90 -6.15 9.31
CA ALA A 127 -4.67 -6.99 10.20
C ALA A 127 -6.17 -6.82 9.93
N ARG A 128 -6.89 -7.94 9.80
CA ARG A 128 -8.36 -7.93 9.64
C ARG A 128 -9.03 -7.33 10.88
N THR A 129 -10.14 -6.63 10.67
CA THR A 129 -10.93 -6.06 11.77
C THR A 129 -11.92 -7.05 12.42
N THR A 130 -12.01 -8.26 11.87
CA THR A 130 -12.92 -9.31 12.38
C THR A 130 -12.42 -10.02 13.63
N HIS A 131 -11.17 -9.79 14.03
CA HIS A 131 -10.59 -10.35 15.27
C HIS A 131 -9.32 -9.58 15.68
N LYS A 132 -9.00 -9.59 16.98
CA LYS A 132 -7.88 -8.83 17.57
C LYS A 132 -6.51 -9.52 17.49
N HIS A 133 -6.42 -10.77 17.05
CA HIS A 133 -5.20 -11.57 17.23
C HIS A 133 -3.96 -10.96 16.54
N ILE A 134 -4.07 -10.66 15.25
CA ILE A 134 -2.95 -10.05 14.49
C ILE A 134 -2.72 -8.60 14.93
N GLN A 135 -3.77 -7.85 15.25
CA GLN A 135 -3.65 -6.49 15.79
C GLN A 135 -2.78 -6.50 17.06
N SER A 136 -3.16 -7.31 18.06
CA SER A 136 -2.40 -7.45 19.31
C SER A 136 -0.98 -8.01 19.10
N LEU A 137 -0.78 -8.88 18.10
CA LEU A 137 0.55 -9.39 17.75
C LEU A 137 1.42 -8.25 17.21
N SER A 138 0.91 -7.47 16.28
CA SER A 138 1.63 -6.34 15.69
C SER A 138 2.04 -5.31 16.75
N GLU A 139 1.08 -4.90 17.60
CA GLU A 139 1.32 -3.92 18.67
C GLU A 139 2.37 -4.40 19.70
N ARG A 140 2.39 -5.70 20.03
CA ARG A 140 3.42 -6.30 20.92
C ARG A 140 4.78 -6.46 20.26
N CYS A 141 4.88 -6.24 18.98
CA CYS A 141 6.11 -6.29 18.18
C CYS A 141 6.47 -4.90 17.64
N ASP A 142 6.06 -3.84 18.34
CA ASP A 142 6.41 -2.44 18.08
C ASP A 142 5.94 -1.90 16.72
N PHE A 143 4.83 -2.45 16.19
CA PHE A 143 4.14 -1.86 15.06
C PHE A 143 3.07 -0.87 15.55
N SER A 144 3.01 0.28 14.93
CA SER A 144 1.95 1.27 15.15
C SER A 144 0.82 1.12 14.12
N ALA A 145 -0.43 1.34 14.55
CA ALA A 145 -1.57 1.42 13.65
C ALA A 145 -1.55 2.77 12.92
N VAL A 146 -1.05 2.78 11.68
CA VAL A 146 -0.84 4.02 10.90
C VAL A 146 -1.97 4.31 9.92
N GLY A 147 -2.99 3.47 9.88
CA GLY A 147 -4.15 3.69 9.03
C GLY A 147 -5.21 2.62 9.13
N PHE A 148 -6.32 2.90 8.44
CA PHE A 148 -7.47 2.03 8.33
C PHE A 148 -7.89 1.93 6.86
N LEU A 149 -8.03 0.73 6.34
CA LEU A 149 -8.42 0.42 4.98
C LEU A 149 -9.89 -0.02 4.95
N PRO A 150 -10.86 0.89 4.77
CA PRO A 150 -12.28 0.57 4.88
C PRO A 150 -12.73 -0.30 3.70
N GLN A 151 -13.40 -1.40 3.99
CA GLN A 151 -13.99 -2.32 3.01
C GLN A 151 -13.04 -2.68 1.83
N TYR A 152 -11.78 -2.90 2.17
CA TYR A 152 -10.69 -2.98 1.21
C TYR A 152 -10.58 -4.35 0.55
N TYR A 153 -10.69 -5.43 1.33
CA TYR A 153 -10.58 -6.80 0.80
C TYR A 153 -11.93 -7.45 0.57
N GLN A 154 -12.00 -8.26 -0.48
CA GLN A 154 -13.14 -9.10 -0.74
C GLN A 154 -12.84 -10.53 -0.28
N VAL A 155 -13.56 -10.97 0.76
CA VAL A 155 -13.43 -12.29 1.37
C VAL A 155 -14.78 -12.96 1.34
N GLN A 156 -14.91 -14.12 0.66
CA GLN A 156 -16.15 -14.91 0.57
C GLN A 156 -17.40 -14.08 0.20
N GLY A 157 -17.26 -13.15 -0.74
CA GLY A 157 -18.36 -12.31 -1.22
C GLY A 157 -18.69 -11.09 -0.35
N LYS A 158 -18.04 -10.92 0.80
CA LYS A 158 -18.16 -9.73 1.67
C LYS A 158 -16.90 -8.88 1.57
N ARG A 159 -17.06 -7.57 1.75
CA ARG A 159 -15.92 -6.65 1.87
C ARG A 159 -15.54 -6.49 3.33
N GLU A 160 -14.26 -6.66 3.60
CA GLU A 160 -13.70 -6.51 4.94
C GLU A 160 -12.75 -5.32 5.02
N SER A 161 -12.73 -4.72 6.19
CA SER A 161 -11.80 -3.64 6.53
C SER A 161 -10.55 -4.19 7.19
N LEU A 162 -9.45 -3.43 7.09
CA LEU A 162 -8.16 -3.80 7.65
C LEU A 162 -7.57 -2.63 8.42
N ILE A 163 -6.78 -2.94 9.43
CA ILE A 163 -5.83 -1.98 10.03
C ILE A 163 -4.51 -2.10 9.30
N TYR A 164 -3.92 -0.96 8.96
CA TYR A 164 -2.59 -0.87 8.37
C TYR A 164 -1.59 -0.57 9.48
N TYR A 165 -0.70 -1.52 9.73
CA TYR A 165 0.37 -1.42 10.72
C TYR A 165 1.69 -1.14 10.03
N ALA A 166 2.55 -0.33 10.65
CA ALA A 166 3.90 -0.10 10.16
C ALA A 166 4.88 0.12 11.31
N THR A 167 6.15 -0.16 11.03
CA THR A 167 7.30 0.18 11.88
C THR A 167 8.48 0.60 11.02
N LEU A 168 9.37 1.40 11.61
CA LEU A 168 10.62 1.83 10.97
C LEU A 168 11.77 1.01 11.58
N LEU A 169 12.51 0.36 10.70
CA LEU A 169 13.70 -0.45 11.02
C LEU A 169 14.94 0.23 10.43
N GLY A 170 16.10 -0.41 10.60
CA GLY A 170 17.36 0.03 10.01
C GLY A 170 17.59 1.53 10.17
N ASN A 171 17.79 2.21 9.06
CA ASN A 171 17.99 3.66 9.02
C ASN A 171 16.69 4.46 8.74
N GLY A 172 15.52 3.81 8.80
CA GLY A 172 14.24 4.43 8.41
C GLY A 172 13.93 5.73 9.17
N ARG A 173 14.24 5.81 10.47
CA ARG A 173 14.05 7.02 11.29
C ARG A 173 15.03 8.13 10.92
N GLU A 174 16.31 7.79 10.76
CA GLU A 174 17.39 8.75 10.49
C GLU A 174 17.32 9.33 9.07
N LEU A 175 16.89 8.50 8.12
CA LEU A 175 16.71 8.90 6.73
C LEU A 175 15.40 9.64 6.48
N ARG A 176 14.46 9.68 7.43
CA ARG A 176 13.23 10.46 7.25
C ARG A 176 13.58 11.90 6.89
N SER A 177 12.86 12.47 5.93
CA SER A 177 13.08 13.84 5.48
C SER A 177 12.99 14.84 6.64
N ASP A 178 13.94 15.74 6.70
CA ASP A 178 13.97 16.89 7.62
C ASP A 178 13.01 18.01 7.21
N LYS A 179 12.45 17.93 6.00
CA LYS A 179 11.43 18.86 5.53
C LYS A 179 10.11 18.61 6.25
N THR A 180 9.45 19.69 6.67
CA THR A 180 8.12 19.63 7.26
C THR A 180 7.08 19.23 6.19
N PRO A 181 6.29 18.14 6.39
CA PRO A 181 5.21 17.79 5.49
C PRO A 181 4.22 18.95 5.27
N GLN A 182 3.78 19.13 4.03
CA GLN A 182 2.82 20.14 3.60
C GLN A 182 1.49 19.43 3.34
N ILE A 183 0.54 19.55 4.24
CA ILE A 183 -0.70 18.75 4.19
C ILE A 183 -1.94 19.64 4.25
N ILE A 184 -3.04 19.14 3.65
CA ILE A 184 -4.34 19.78 3.77
C ILE A 184 -4.95 19.51 5.15
N PRO A 185 -5.91 20.36 5.63
CA PRO A 185 -6.48 20.23 6.99
C PRO A 185 -7.05 18.86 7.29
N GLU A 186 -7.64 18.19 6.30
CA GLU A 186 -8.30 16.90 6.46
C GLU A 186 -7.34 15.72 6.72
N ILE A 187 -6.05 15.92 6.46
CA ILE A 187 -5.01 14.92 6.72
C ILE A 187 -4.39 15.13 8.10
N ALA A 188 -4.42 16.36 8.63
CA ALA A 188 -3.71 16.73 9.83
C ALA A 188 -4.04 15.84 11.06
N PRO A 189 -5.30 15.49 11.36
CA PRO A 189 -5.61 14.64 12.51
C PRO A 189 -4.93 13.27 12.43
N LEU A 190 -4.96 12.65 11.26
CA LEU A 190 -4.33 11.34 11.06
C LEU A 190 -2.80 11.43 11.10
N ALA A 191 -2.21 12.43 10.47
CA ALA A 191 -0.77 12.63 10.47
C ALA A 191 -0.22 12.87 11.89
N GLN A 192 -0.85 13.76 12.66
CA GLN A 192 -0.45 14.06 14.03
C GLN A 192 -0.58 12.84 14.96
N HIS A 193 -1.68 12.11 14.83
CA HIS A 193 -1.88 10.87 15.59
C HIS A 193 -0.78 9.85 15.30
N VAL A 194 -0.54 9.54 14.03
CA VAL A 194 0.45 8.54 13.63
C VAL A 194 1.88 8.95 14.02
N LEU A 195 2.26 10.21 13.79
CA LEU A 195 3.57 10.70 14.18
C LEU A 195 3.79 10.59 15.69
N SER A 196 2.76 10.87 16.50
CA SER A 196 2.81 10.68 17.96
C SER A 196 2.94 9.22 18.36
N GLU A 197 2.12 8.32 17.78
CA GLU A 197 2.16 6.89 18.11
C GLU A 197 3.50 6.22 17.70
N MET A 198 4.14 6.72 16.65
CA MET A 198 5.46 6.26 16.21
C MET A 198 6.64 6.98 16.88
N GLU A 199 6.37 7.87 17.86
CA GLU A 199 7.38 8.66 18.55
C GLU A 199 8.28 9.47 17.59
N LEU A 200 7.67 10.04 16.54
CA LEU A 200 8.32 10.90 15.56
C LEU A 200 7.97 12.36 15.83
N PRO A 201 8.80 13.34 15.37
CA PRO A 201 8.46 14.76 15.48
C PRO A 201 7.09 15.06 14.86
N VAL A 202 6.15 15.58 15.68
CA VAL A 202 4.78 15.90 15.27
C VAL A 202 4.74 17.31 14.65
N ALA A 203 5.58 17.54 13.66
CA ALA A 203 5.64 18.80 12.94
C ALA A 203 5.06 18.64 11.54
N VAL A 204 3.91 19.26 11.28
CA VAL A 204 3.27 19.32 9.96
C VAL A 204 2.86 20.78 9.69
N ASN A 205 3.01 21.21 8.45
CA ASN A 205 2.50 22.51 8.00
C ASN A 205 1.14 22.29 7.32
N VAL A 206 0.08 22.78 7.95
CA VAL A 206 -1.28 22.69 7.41
C VAL A 206 -1.51 23.83 6.44
N VAL A 207 -1.81 23.51 5.19
CA VAL A 207 -2.08 24.45 4.11
C VAL A 207 -3.59 24.64 4.01
N GLU A 208 -4.10 25.68 4.71
CA GLU A 208 -5.55 25.94 4.84
C GLU A 208 -6.24 26.24 3.51
N GLU A 209 -5.58 26.98 2.62
CA GLU A 209 -6.11 27.32 1.31
C GLU A 209 -5.21 26.78 0.21
N CYS A 210 -5.58 25.62 -0.32
CA CYS A 210 -4.85 24.98 -1.40
C CYS A 210 -5.74 24.75 -2.62
N LEU A 211 -5.36 25.35 -3.76
CA LEU A 211 -6.06 25.14 -5.02
C LEU A 211 -5.64 23.77 -5.62
N PRO A 212 -6.59 22.98 -6.15
CA PRO A 212 -6.27 21.76 -6.86
C PRO A 212 -5.48 22.02 -8.14
N TYR A 213 -4.94 21.00 -8.75
CA TYR A 213 -4.39 21.12 -10.10
C TYR A 213 -5.51 21.44 -11.10
N PRO A 214 -5.29 22.44 -11.99
CA PRO A 214 -6.28 22.78 -13.02
C PRO A 214 -6.43 21.64 -14.04
N VAL A 215 -7.63 21.51 -14.59
CA VAL A 215 -7.98 20.48 -15.58
C VAL A 215 -8.00 21.05 -17.00
N ASP A 216 -7.45 22.25 -17.20
CA ASP A 216 -7.43 22.92 -18.48
C ASP A 216 -6.41 22.29 -19.43
N GLY A 217 -6.81 21.97 -20.64
CA GLY A 217 -5.91 21.52 -21.68
C GLY A 217 -6.54 20.63 -22.73
N THR A 218 -6.09 20.75 -23.97
CA THR A 218 -6.47 19.93 -25.13
C THR A 218 -5.47 18.80 -25.32
N PHE A 219 -5.43 17.85 -24.40
CA PHE A 219 -4.57 16.67 -24.56
C PHE A 219 -5.40 15.47 -25.01
N THR A 220 -4.80 14.62 -25.83
CA THR A 220 -5.41 13.34 -26.19
C THR A 220 -4.86 12.24 -25.27
N ILE A 221 -5.75 11.41 -24.72
CA ILE A 221 -5.37 10.26 -23.89
C ILE A 221 -5.30 9.00 -24.73
N ASN A 222 -4.18 8.31 -24.64
CA ASN A 222 -3.93 7.01 -25.26
C ASN A 222 -3.44 6.01 -24.22
N LEU A 223 -3.75 4.73 -24.40
CA LEU A 223 -3.07 3.68 -23.66
C LEU A 223 -1.62 3.56 -24.16
N LEU A 224 -0.70 3.34 -23.23
CA LEU A 224 0.71 3.15 -23.54
C LEU A 224 0.89 1.99 -24.50
N ASP A 225 1.55 2.25 -25.62
CA ASP A 225 2.16 1.24 -26.46
C ASP A 225 3.66 1.12 -26.16
N ARG A 226 4.29 0.06 -26.71
CA ARG A 226 5.71 -0.22 -26.46
C ARG A 226 6.64 0.88 -27.00
N THR A 227 6.19 1.67 -27.97
CA THR A 227 7.02 2.71 -28.62
C THR A 227 7.12 3.97 -27.77
N ALA A 228 6.16 4.20 -26.88
CA ALA A 228 6.11 5.39 -26.02
C ALA A 228 7.03 5.29 -24.80
N LEU A 229 7.44 4.09 -24.37
CA LEU A 229 8.22 3.87 -23.14
C LEU A 229 9.47 4.74 -23.02
N GLY A 230 10.30 4.79 -24.06
CA GLY A 230 11.53 5.58 -24.05
C GLY A 230 11.29 7.09 -23.97
N LYS A 231 10.15 7.58 -24.50
CA LYS A 231 9.75 8.99 -24.40
C LYS A 231 9.26 9.32 -23.00
N LEU A 232 8.49 8.42 -22.38
CA LEU A 232 8.02 8.57 -21.01
C LEU A 232 9.16 8.55 -19.99
N ALA A 233 10.16 7.71 -20.18
CA ALA A 233 11.35 7.70 -19.34
C ALA A 233 12.08 9.06 -19.36
N ARG A 234 12.17 9.72 -20.53
CA ARG A 234 12.74 11.08 -20.61
C ARG A 234 11.92 12.12 -19.87
N ILE A 235 10.59 12.03 -19.92
CA ILE A 235 9.70 12.93 -19.18
C ILE A 235 9.90 12.72 -17.69
N LYS A 236 9.98 11.49 -17.23
CA LYS A 236 10.20 11.14 -15.82
C LYS A 236 11.53 11.68 -15.31
N ASN A 237 12.60 11.46 -16.03
CA ASN A 237 13.94 11.95 -15.65
C ASN A 237 14.03 13.47 -15.57
N GLY A 238 13.14 14.20 -16.27
CA GLY A 238 12.99 15.66 -16.15
C GLY A 238 12.13 16.12 -14.98
N GLN A 239 11.49 15.24 -14.24
CA GLN A 239 10.66 15.61 -13.09
C GLN A 239 11.51 15.79 -11.82
N LEU A 240 11.31 16.92 -11.18
CA LEU A 240 12.02 17.27 -9.95
C LEU A 240 11.32 16.75 -8.67
N LYS A 241 10.09 16.20 -8.79
CA LYS A 241 9.24 15.89 -7.64
C LYS A 241 8.38 14.65 -7.88
N PRO A 242 8.55 13.60 -7.09
CA PRO A 242 7.65 12.46 -7.11
C PRO A 242 6.30 12.85 -6.49
N LEU A 243 5.21 12.48 -7.12
CA LEU A 243 3.85 12.88 -6.72
C LEU A 243 3.00 11.69 -6.28
N ILE A 244 3.09 10.58 -6.99
CA ILE A 244 2.39 9.33 -6.67
C ILE A 244 3.43 8.22 -6.60
N PHE A 245 3.28 7.36 -5.60
CA PHE A 245 4.14 6.23 -5.35
C PHE A 245 3.37 4.91 -5.51
N GLY A 246 4.00 3.93 -6.10
CA GLY A 246 3.48 2.59 -6.24
C GLY A 246 4.59 1.57 -6.40
N ASN A 247 4.20 0.30 -6.46
CA ASN A 247 5.13 -0.83 -6.53
C ASN A 247 5.85 -0.95 -7.89
N VAL A 248 5.46 -0.16 -8.87
CA VAL A 248 6.03 -0.17 -10.22
C VAL A 248 6.42 1.24 -10.58
N SER A 249 7.67 1.45 -10.94
CA SER A 249 8.13 2.71 -11.48
C SER A 249 8.53 2.55 -12.94
N LEU A 250 8.44 3.64 -13.72
CA LEU A 250 8.78 3.60 -15.14
C LEU A 250 10.27 3.41 -15.38
N GLU A 251 11.13 3.85 -14.48
CA GLU A 251 12.58 3.61 -14.56
C GLU A 251 12.92 2.14 -14.49
N GLN A 252 12.19 1.41 -13.67
CA GLN A 252 12.29 -0.03 -13.53
C GLN A 252 11.34 -0.76 -14.45
N GLY A 253 10.30 -0.09 -14.96
CA GLY A 253 9.24 -0.66 -15.78
C GLY A 253 9.73 -1.38 -17.03
N VAL A 254 10.84 -0.96 -17.60
CA VAL A 254 11.48 -1.67 -18.73
C VAL A 254 12.02 -3.04 -18.30
N LEU A 255 12.45 -3.17 -17.05
CA LEU A 255 12.93 -4.42 -16.44
C LEU A 255 11.82 -5.17 -15.71
N TYR A 256 10.83 -4.46 -15.16
CA TYR A 256 9.71 -4.97 -14.35
C TYR A 256 8.36 -5.06 -15.08
N ILE A 257 8.31 -4.98 -16.40
CA ILE A 257 7.14 -5.43 -17.19
C ILE A 257 6.76 -6.91 -16.86
N ARG A 258 7.39 -7.52 -15.88
CA ARG A 258 6.96 -8.79 -15.28
C ARG A 258 5.61 -8.68 -14.57
N ARG A 259 5.20 -7.50 -14.07
CA ARG A 259 3.82 -7.25 -13.64
C ARG A 259 3.00 -6.87 -14.87
N ARG A 260 2.43 -7.88 -15.51
CA ARG A 260 1.62 -7.80 -16.73
C ARG A 260 0.34 -6.95 -16.59
N ASP A 261 0.07 -6.42 -15.43
CA ASP A 261 -1.14 -5.72 -15.01
C ASP A 261 -0.98 -4.19 -14.89
N ALA A 262 0.25 -3.66 -14.95
CA ALA A 262 0.49 -2.21 -14.98
C ALA A 262 0.10 -1.61 -16.34
N LYS A 263 -0.71 -0.55 -16.31
CA LYS A 263 -1.15 0.21 -17.48
C LYS A 263 -0.86 1.68 -17.30
N TYR A 264 -0.67 2.38 -18.43
CA TYR A 264 -0.41 3.82 -18.44
C TYR A 264 -1.38 4.52 -19.39
N LEU A 265 -2.01 5.58 -18.90
CA LEU A 265 -2.69 6.57 -19.71
C LEU A 265 -1.67 7.65 -20.07
N VAL A 266 -1.44 7.84 -21.36
CA VAL A 266 -0.46 8.79 -21.88
C VAL A 266 -1.19 9.96 -22.49
N ALA A 267 -0.90 11.16 -22.00
CA ALA A 267 -1.36 12.41 -22.61
C ALA A 267 -0.38 12.82 -23.71
N THR A 268 -0.94 13.13 -24.88
CA THR A 268 -0.18 13.63 -26.04
C THR A 268 -0.67 15.00 -26.47
N ASP A 269 0.20 15.81 -27.05
CA ASP A 269 -0.14 17.06 -27.72
C ASP A 269 -0.78 16.80 -29.12
N GLU A 270 -1.05 17.86 -29.86
CA GLU A 270 -1.62 17.81 -31.21
C GLU A 270 -0.69 17.08 -32.19
N ASP A 271 0.61 17.16 -32.01
CA ASP A 271 1.64 16.48 -32.81
C ASP A 271 1.88 15.03 -32.35
N LYS A 272 1.05 14.50 -31.43
CA LYS A 272 1.15 13.16 -30.83
C LYS A 272 2.43 12.92 -30.02
N ASN A 273 3.09 13.98 -29.55
CA ASN A 273 4.21 13.83 -28.64
C ASN A 273 3.72 13.52 -27.22
N PRO A 274 4.26 12.51 -26.53
CA PRO A 274 3.94 12.25 -25.13
C PRO A 274 4.38 13.40 -24.25
N MET A 275 3.44 13.98 -23.50
CA MET A 275 3.65 15.11 -22.60
C MET A 275 3.67 14.68 -21.12
N GLY A 276 3.03 13.57 -20.81
CA GLY A 276 2.98 12.98 -19.49
C GLY A 276 2.16 11.71 -19.45
N ALA A 277 2.11 11.06 -18.30
CA ALA A 277 1.34 9.85 -18.12
C ALA A 277 0.93 9.63 -16.66
N ILE A 278 -0.12 8.87 -16.47
CA ILE A 278 -0.48 8.29 -15.19
C ILE A 278 -0.54 6.78 -15.29
N GLY A 279 0.21 6.10 -14.42
CA GLY A 279 0.23 4.66 -14.33
C GLY A 279 -0.77 4.12 -13.32
N TYR A 280 -1.35 2.96 -13.59
CA TYR A 280 -2.27 2.30 -12.69
C TYR A 280 -2.21 0.77 -12.78
N GLN A 281 -2.61 0.12 -11.70
CA GLN A 281 -2.81 -1.33 -11.60
C GLN A 281 -4.26 -1.64 -11.28
N VAL A 282 -4.73 -2.81 -11.74
CA VAL A 282 -6.09 -3.31 -11.49
C VAL A 282 -6.02 -4.54 -10.60
N ASP A 283 -6.43 -4.38 -9.36
CA ASP A 283 -6.69 -5.51 -8.46
C ASP A 283 -8.10 -6.05 -8.74
N ARG A 284 -8.16 -7.05 -9.60
CA ARG A 284 -9.44 -7.63 -10.04
C ARG A 284 -10.18 -8.35 -8.91
N LYS A 285 -9.44 -8.93 -7.95
CA LYS A 285 -10.02 -9.67 -6.84
C LYS A 285 -10.75 -8.72 -5.89
N ASN A 286 -10.10 -7.64 -5.51
CA ASN A 286 -10.66 -6.65 -4.61
C ASN A 286 -11.44 -5.55 -5.34
N GLN A 287 -11.44 -5.55 -6.68
CA GLN A 287 -12.04 -4.52 -7.53
C GLN A 287 -11.53 -3.11 -7.19
N ILE A 288 -10.23 -3.02 -6.89
CA ILE A 288 -9.54 -1.76 -6.57
C ILE A 288 -8.60 -1.42 -7.72
N ILE A 289 -8.58 -0.14 -8.08
CA ILE A 289 -7.61 0.41 -9.02
C ILE A 289 -6.65 1.29 -8.26
N ARG A 290 -5.34 1.03 -8.40
CA ARG A 290 -4.28 1.76 -7.72
C ARG A 290 -3.52 2.63 -8.71
N GLY A 291 -3.46 3.94 -8.47
CA GLY A 291 -2.51 4.81 -9.12
C GLY A 291 -1.09 4.49 -8.63
N ILE A 292 -0.17 4.30 -9.56
CA ILE A 292 1.20 3.88 -9.24
C ILE A 292 2.24 4.95 -9.55
N GLU A 293 1.96 5.85 -10.50
CA GLU A 293 2.90 6.88 -10.91
C GLU A 293 2.18 8.01 -11.64
N LEU A 294 2.60 9.25 -11.42
CA LEU A 294 2.13 10.42 -12.15
C LEU A 294 3.33 11.19 -12.70
N MET A 295 3.39 11.34 -14.00
CA MET A 295 4.39 12.13 -14.71
C MET A 295 3.71 13.25 -15.47
N GLY A 296 4.15 14.49 -15.30
CA GLY A 296 3.58 15.62 -16.03
C GLY A 296 4.51 16.83 -15.99
N GLN A 297 4.69 17.48 -17.13
CA GLN A 297 5.61 18.63 -17.26
C GLN A 297 5.07 19.90 -16.57
N ASN A 298 3.76 20.04 -16.46
CA ASN A 298 3.12 21.21 -15.86
C ASN A 298 1.88 20.85 -15.04
N ASN A 299 1.32 21.84 -14.36
CA ASN A 299 0.19 21.65 -13.45
C ASN A 299 -1.13 21.31 -14.17
N GLN A 300 -1.36 21.86 -15.36
CA GLN A 300 -2.56 21.59 -16.16
C GLN A 300 -2.59 20.13 -16.58
N LEU A 301 -1.46 19.64 -17.08
CA LEU A 301 -1.29 18.24 -17.48
C LEU A 301 -1.49 17.27 -16.30
N ARG A 302 -1.00 17.64 -15.09
CA ARG A 302 -1.20 16.83 -13.88
C ARG A 302 -2.67 16.71 -13.51
N GLY A 303 -3.41 17.82 -13.50
CA GLY A 303 -4.85 17.82 -13.25
C GLY A 303 -5.62 17.01 -14.27
N PHE A 304 -5.29 17.20 -15.55
CA PHE A 304 -5.89 16.44 -16.66
C PHE A 304 -5.66 14.92 -16.53
N LEU A 305 -4.45 14.49 -16.20
CA LEU A 305 -4.11 13.08 -15.99
C LEU A 305 -4.83 12.48 -14.77
N CYS A 306 -4.97 13.24 -13.67
CA CYS A 306 -5.75 12.79 -12.52
C CYS A 306 -7.22 12.55 -12.91
N GLU A 307 -7.83 13.46 -13.68
CA GLU A 307 -9.20 13.28 -14.14
C GLU A 307 -9.32 12.09 -15.12
N ALA A 308 -8.39 11.94 -16.05
CA ALA A 308 -8.37 10.81 -16.99
C ALA A 308 -8.27 9.46 -16.25
N PHE A 309 -7.46 9.39 -15.18
CA PHE A 309 -7.35 8.21 -14.33
C PHE A 309 -8.69 7.86 -13.65
N LEU A 310 -9.40 8.85 -13.14
CA LEU A 310 -10.71 8.64 -12.53
C LEU A 310 -11.74 8.12 -13.54
N ARG A 311 -11.80 8.73 -14.71
CA ARG A 311 -12.68 8.27 -15.79
C ARG A 311 -12.40 6.82 -16.21
N GLU A 312 -11.13 6.45 -16.30
CA GLU A 312 -10.73 5.07 -16.62
C GLU A 312 -11.13 4.11 -15.49
N ALA A 313 -10.93 4.49 -14.22
CA ALA A 313 -11.32 3.68 -13.08
C ALA A 313 -12.83 3.48 -12.99
N GLU A 314 -13.63 4.50 -13.29
CA GLU A 314 -15.10 4.42 -13.38
C GLU A 314 -15.54 3.50 -14.52
N LYS A 315 -14.94 3.64 -15.70
CA LYS A 315 -15.18 2.78 -16.87
C LYS A 315 -14.89 1.30 -16.57
N LEU A 316 -13.86 1.03 -15.76
CA LEU A 316 -13.50 -0.33 -15.34
C LEU A 316 -14.36 -0.85 -14.18
N GLY A 317 -15.32 -0.06 -13.68
CA GLY A 317 -16.23 -0.47 -12.61
C GLY A 317 -15.58 -0.64 -11.25
N ALA A 318 -14.51 0.13 -10.97
CA ALA A 318 -13.79 0.07 -9.70
C ALA A 318 -14.71 0.31 -8.50
N LYS A 319 -14.61 -0.53 -7.48
CA LYS A 319 -15.31 -0.37 -6.18
C LYS A 319 -14.48 0.46 -5.20
N GLY A 320 -13.18 0.55 -5.43
CA GLY A 320 -12.26 1.43 -4.73
C GLY A 320 -11.20 1.98 -5.69
N ILE A 321 -10.80 3.21 -5.49
CA ILE A 321 -9.71 3.84 -6.24
C ILE A 321 -8.71 4.37 -5.21
N GLU A 322 -7.47 3.91 -5.30
CA GLU A 322 -6.42 4.21 -4.33
C GLU A 322 -5.27 4.97 -4.98
N VAL A 323 -4.69 5.90 -4.25
CA VAL A 323 -3.43 6.57 -4.60
C VAL A 323 -2.56 6.73 -3.36
N ASN A 324 -1.26 6.51 -3.52
CA ASN A 324 -0.25 6.85 -2.52
C ASN A 324 0.43 8.13 -2.96
N ILE A 325 0.22 9.21 -2.24
CA ILE A 325 0.71 10.54 -2.62
C ILE A 325 1.68 11.11 -1.60
N SER A 326 2.53 12.03 -2.07
CA SER A 326 3.52 12.70 -1.24
C SER A 326 2.85 13.55 -0.15
N ALA A 327 3.32 13.42 1.10
CA ALA A 327 2.95 14.33 2.19
C ALA A 327 3.52 15.75 2.00
N TYR A 328 4.31 15.99 0.96
CA TYR A 328 4.93 17.28 0.68
C TYR A 328 4.28 18.00 -0.52
N ASP A 329 3.14 17.50 -1.02
CA ASP A 329 2.38 18.10 -2.11
C ASP A 329 0.90 18.31 -1.76
N ALA A 330 0.62 19.38 -1.00
CA ALA A 330 -0.75 19.72 -0.62
C ALA A 330 -1.67 19.91 -1.84
N ARG A 331 -1.13 20.37 -2.97
CA ARG A 331 -1.91 20.58 -4.19
C ARG A 331 -2.46 19.31 -4.79
N LEU A 332 -1.65 18.25 -4.82
CA LEU A 332 -2.11 16.93 -5.28
C LEU A 332 -3.10 16.31 -4.28
N GLN A 333 -2.86 16.46 -2.99
CA GLN A 333 -3.76 16.03 -1.92
C GLN A 333 -5.13 16.69 -2.10
N GLN A 334 -5.17 18.02 -2.29
CA GLN A 334 -6.40 18.76 -2.53
C GLN A 334 -7.11 18.32 -3.82
N THR A 335 -6.33 18.02 -4.86
CA THR A 335 -6.89 17.54 -6.14
C THR A 335 -7.68 16.23 -5.93
N PHE A 336 -7.07 15.23 -5.28
CA PHE A 336 -7.75 13.96 -5.02
C PHE A 336 -8.86 14.10 -3.98
N TYR A 337 -8.68 14.95 -2.95
CA TYR A 337 -9.74 15.21 -1.97
C TYR A 337 -11.01 15.77 -2.62
N ASN A 338 -10.88 16.72 -3.55
CA ASN A 338 -11.99 17.30 -4.31
C ASN A 338 -12.69 16.25 -5.20
N TYR A 339 -11.98 15.23 -5.66
CA TYR A 339 -12.57 14.09 -6.38
C TYR A 339 -13.21 13.04 -5.46
N GLY A 340 -13.29 13.30 -4.15
CA GLY A 340 -13.95 12.43 -3.17
C GLY A 340 -13.06 11.38 -2.53
N PHE A 341 -11.74 11.46 -2.70
CA PHE A 341 -10.81 10.63 -1.94
C PHE A 341 -10.72 11.08 -0.49
N ARG A 342 -10.45 10.14 0.41
CA ARG A 342 -10.24 10.40 1.83
C ARG A 342 -8.91 9.81 2.27
N PRO A 343 -8.17 10.49 3.17
CA PRO A 343 -6.95 9.94 3.74
C PRO A 343 -7.30 8.74 4.61
N ILE A 344 -6.63 7.62 4.37
CA ILE A 344 -6.87 6.36 5.08
C ILE A 344 -5.62 5.81 5.76
N VAL A 345 -4.42 6.22 5.33
CA VAL A 345 -3.14 5.89 5.95
C VAL A 345 -2.23 7.12 5.88
N TYR A 346 -1.50 7.37 6.96
CA TYR A 346 -0.32 8.22 6.96
C TYR A 346 0.90 7.36 7.26
N ALA A 347 1.82 7.23 6.33
CA ALA A 347 2.99 6.36 6.42
C ALA A 347 4.28 7.19 6.45
N PRO A 348 4.82 7.48 7.66
CA PRO A 348 6.05 8.25 7.80
C PRO A 348 7.24 7.50 7.20
N ALA A 349 8.14 8.20 6.53
CA ALA A 349 9.37 7.64 5.98
C ALA A 349 9.17 6.42 5.06
N MET A 350 8.01 6.29 4.41
CA MET A 350 7.68 5.08 3.65
C MET A 350 8.57 4.92 2.42
N VAL A 351 8.82 5.98 1.65
CA VAL A 351 9.45 5.89 0.32
C VAL A 351 10.81 6.57 0.31
N PHE A 352 11.83 5.86 -0.15
CA PHE A 352 13.15 6.43 -0.38
C PHE A 352 13.18 7.22 -1.70
N HIS A 353 13.59 8.48 -1.63
CA HIS A 353 13.73 9.34 -2.80
C HIS A 353 14.94 10.26 -2.66
N GLY A 354 15.83 10.18 -3.64
CA GLY A 354 17.11 10.87 -3.57
C GLY A 354 18.01 10.26 -2.47
N ASN A 355 18.13 10.94 -1.34
CA ASN A 355 18.92 10.49 -0.19
C ASN A 355 18.13 10.54 1.12
N ARG A 356 16.81 10.66 1.06
CA ARG A 356 15.89 10.74 2.20
C ARG A 356 14.66 9.88 2.00
N ARG A 357 14.02 9.52 3.09
CA ARG A 357 12.72 8.83 3.07
C ARG A 357 11.59 9.85 3.26
N LEU A 358 10.60 9.77 2.38
CA LEU A 358 9.46 10.69 2.36
C LEU A 358 8.25 10.07 3.06
N ASP A 359 7.48 10.91 3.73
CA ASP A 359 6.17 10.54 4.24
C ASP A 359 5.16 10.44 3.09
N VAL A 360 4.30 9.44 3.17
CA VAL A 360 3.30 9.12 2.16
C VAL A 360 1.91 9.12 2.77
N ILE A 361 0.95 9.62 2.03
CA ILE A 361 -0.47 9.57 2.38
C ILE A 361 -1.16 8.63 1.40
N LYS A 362 -1.79 7.57 1.93
CA LYS A 362 -2.67 6.73 1.14
C LYS A 362 -4.07 7.34 1.18
N MET A 363 -4.63 7.63 0.02
CA MET A 363 -5.99 8.11 -0.12
C MET A 363 -6.85 7.12 -0.89
N LEU A 364 -8.08 6.96 -0.47
CA LEU A 364 -9.05 6.03 -1.08
C LEU A 364 -10.36 6.77 -1.41
N LYS A 365 -10.88 6.52 -2.61
CA LYS A 365 -12.26 6.82 -2.99
C LYS A 365 -13.05 5.51 -3.03
N LEU A 366 -14.03 5.37 -2.15
CA LEU A 366 -14.97 4.24 -2.17
C LEU A 366 -16.12 4.55 -3.13
N ASN A 367 -16.36 3.66 -4.10
CA ASN A 367 -17.51 3.70 -5.01
C ASN A 367 -18.63 2.74 -4.57
N VAL A 368 -18.59 2.32 -3.32
CA VAL A 368 -19.62 1.54 -2.63
C VAL A 368 -20.02 2.26 -1.34
N PRO A 369 -21.25 2.10 -0.85
CA PRO A 369 -21.64 2.64 0.45
C PRO A 369 -20.70 2.10 1.54
N TYR A 370 -20.24 2.97 2.41
CA TYR A 370 -19.43 2.56 3.55
C TYR A 370 -20.33 1.95 4.63
N ASP A 371 -20.06 0.69 4.96
CA ASP A 371 -20.67 -0.03 6.08
C ASP A 371 -19.53 -0.52 6.98
N PRO A 372 -19.38 0.01 8.20
CA PRO A 372 -18.34 -0.42 9.12
C PRO A 372 -18.47 -1.89 9.52
N GLY A 373 -19.70 -2.45 9.52
CA GLY A 373 -19.97 -3.78 10.06
C GLY A 373 -19.58 -3.91 11.54
N GLU A 374 -19.46 -5.15 12.00
CA GLU A 374 -18.91 -5.44 13.33
C GLU A 374 -17.37 -5.52 13.23
N MET A 375 -16.69 -4.73 14.06
CA MET A 375 -15.23 -4.71 14.14
C MET A 375 -14.77 -5.03 15.56
N GLU A 376 -13.84 -5.96 15.68
CA GLU A 376 -13.10 -6.23 16.90
C GLU A 376 -11.76 -5.51 16.84
N LEU A 377 -11.60 -4.46 17.64
CA LEU A 377 -10.43 -3.57 17.59
C LEU A 377 -9.73 -3.51 18.94
N THR A 378 -8.40 -3.53 18.92
CA THR A 378 -7.57 -3.07 20.04
C THR A 378 -7.77 -1.57 20.27
N ASP A 379 -7.33 -1.06 21.42
CA ASP A 379 -7.50 0.37 21.71
C ASP A 379 -6.67 1.27 20.80
N PRO A 380 -5.38 0.96 20.44
CA PRO A 380 -4.64 1.72 19.45
C PRO A 380 -5.31 1.71 18.08
N ALA A 381 -5.72 0.54 17.59
CA ALA A 381 -6.42 0.43 16.31
C ALA A 381 -7.74 1.22 16.29
N ARG A 382 -8.49 1.20 17.38
CA ARG A 382 -9.76 1.94 17.52
C ARG A 382 -9.58 3.44 17.36
N LYS A 383 -8.52 4.02 17.95
CA LYS A 383 -8.23 5.46 17.80
C LYS A 383 -7.99 5.81 16.33
N THR A 384 -7.14 5.04 15.65
CA THR A 384 -6.84 5.24 14.22
C THR A 384 -8.09 5.10 13.34
N VAL A 385 -8.91 4.06 13.59
CA VAL A 385 -10.18 3.85 12.89
C VAL A 385 -11.10 5.04 13.07
N SER A 386 -11.27 5.55 14.31
CA SER A 386 -12.16 6.67 14.59
C SER A 386 -11.78 7.92 13.79
N ILE A 387 -10.48 8.25 13.72
CA ILE A 387 -10.00 9.41 12.95
C ILE A 387 -10.32 9.26 11.46
N VAL A 388 -10.04 8.09 10.88
CA VAL A 388 -10.30 7.85 9.46
C VAL A 388 -11.80 7.84 9.16
N GLU A 389 -12.61 7.21 10.01
CA GLU A 389 -14.08 7.18 9.85
C GLU A 389 -14.72 8.56 9.92
N GLU A 390 -14.24 9.43 10.80
CA GLU A 390 -14.71 10.82 10.85
C GLU A 390 -14.52 11.53 9.53
N GLY A 391 -13.33 11.39 8.92
CA GLY A 391 -13.04 11.91 7.58
C GLY A 391 -13.94 11.34 6.48
N ILE A 392 -14.30 10.05 6.57
CA ILE A 392 -15.23 9.41 5.62
C ILE A 392 -16.66 9.91 5.83
N LYS A 393 -17.15 9.98 7.08
CA LYS A 393 -18.53 10.36 7.42
C LYS A 393 -18.87 11.82 7.10
N LEU A 394 -17.90 12.72 7.21
CA LEU A 394 -18.07 14.12 6.81
C LEU A 394 -18.48 14.27 5.34
N ASN A 395 -18.04 13.37 4.48
CA ASN A 395 -18.38 13.38 3.05
C ASN A 395 -19.87 13.09 2.78
N PHE A 396 -20.47 12.16 3.51
CA PHE A 396 -21.89 11.80 3.31
C PHE A 396 -22.84 12.92 3.76
N LYS A 397 -22.45 13.74 4.75
CA LYS A 397 -23.22 14.91 5.19
C LYS A 397 -23.12 16.10 4.20
N GLY A 398 -21.97 16.27 3.54
CA GLY A 398 -21.75 17.32 2.52
C GLY A 398 -22.42 17.01 1.18
N ALA A 399 -22.43 15.77 0.74
CA ALA A 399 -23.01 15.34 -0.53
C ALA A 399 -24.55 15.50 -0.56
N SER A 400 -25.21 15.40 0.58
CA SER A 400 -26.68 15.63 0.68
C SER A 400 -27.10 17.09 0.48
N LYS A 401 -26.19 18.05 0.60
CA LYS A 401 -26.47 19.50 0.40
C LYS A 401 -25.95 20.05 -0.93
N SER A 402 -24.95 19.43 -1.56
CA SER A 402 -24.27 19.96 -2.75
C SER A 402 -24.74 19.35 -4.08
N ASN A 403 -25.41 18.20 -4.08
CA ASN A 403 -25.76 17.46 -5.31
C ASN A 403 -27.09 17.87 -5.98
N ARG A 404 -27.60 19.11 -5.75
CA ARG A 404 -28.74 19.61 -6.54
C ARG A 404 -28.38 20.60 -7.64
N ASN A 405 -27.13 21.05 -7.77
CA ASN A 405 -26.80 22.11 -8.75
C ASN A 405 -25.39 22.02 -9.35
N SER A 406 -24.97 20.90 -9.92
CA SER A 406 -23.88 20.93 -10.92
C SER A 406 -23.76 19.62 -11.72
N PHE A 407 -24.82 19.17 -12.35
CA PHE A 407 -24.70 18.38 -13.56
C PHE A 407 -24.79 19.35 -14.73
N ILE A 408 -23.68 19.82 -15.24
CA ILE A 408 -23.62 20.41 -16.59
C ILE A 408 -23.48 19.20 -17.52
N PRO A 409 -24.49 18.91 -18.36
CA PRO A 409 -24.35 17.89 -19.39
C PRO A 409 -23.40 18.41 -20.45
N MET A 410 -22.32 17.70 -20.70
CA MET A 410 -21.41 18.00 -21.80
C MET A 410 -22.00 17.61 -23.14
N PRO A 411 -21.73 18.34 -24.23
CA PRO A 411 -22.22 18.04 -25.57
C PRO A 411 -21.61 16.72 -26.08
N ARG A 412 -22.42 15.99 -26.86
CA ARG A 412 -22.13 14.70 -27.50
C ARG A 412 -21.00 14.81 -28.53
#